data_b800015b2852a9bcc0e6ef815645e2a4
#
_entry.id   b800015b2852a9bcc0e6ef815645e2a4
#
_cell.length_a   1.000
_cell.length_b   1.000
_cell.length_c   1.000
_cell.angle_alpha   90.00
_cell.angle_beta   90.00
_cell.angle_gamma   90.00
#
_symmetry.space_group_name_H-M   'P 1'
#
loop_
_entity.id
_entity.type
_entity.pdbx_description
1 polymer ?
#
loop_
_entity_poly.entity_id
_entity_poly.type
_entity_poly.pdbx_seq_one_letter_code
_entity_poly.pdbx_strand_id
1 'polypeptide(L)'
;MDHAVSSLQYFFLILLCLSLLVCSNSDDGSKSRTKTILINFGDSNSDTGGVLAGSGLPIGLPHGITFFHRGTGRLGDGRLIVDFFCEHLKMTYLSPYLDSLSPNFKRGVNFAVSGATALPVFSFPLAVQIRQFVHFKNRSQELISSGRRDLIDDNGFKNALYMIDIGQNDLLLALYDSNLTYTSVVEKIPTMLAEIKKAIQTVYLYGGRN
;
A
#
# COMPACT_ATOMS: atom_id res chain seq x y z
N MET A 1 34.98 12.80 -13.34
CA MET A 1 33.56 12.51 -13.08
C MET A 1 33.35 11.29 -12.20
N ASP A 2 34.34 10.42 -12.05
CA ASP A 2 34.20 9.13 -11.36
C ASP A 2 34.23 9.18 -9.82
N HIS A 3 34.80 10.22 -9.22
CA HIS A 3 34.88 10.35 -7.75
C HIS A 3 33.57 10.83 -7.09
N ALA A 4 32.70 11.52 -7.80
CA ALA A 4 31.41 11.99 -7.26
C ALA A 4 30.36 10.88 -7.23
N VAL A 5 30.43 9.94 -8.17
CA VAL A 5 29.50 8.78 -8.23
C VAL A 5 29.81 7.79 -7.12
N SER A 6 31.08 7.58 -6.80
CA SER A 6 31.48 6.66 -5.73
C SER A 6 31.09 7.17 -4.34
N SER A 7 31.19 8.47 -4.07
CA SER A 7 30.80 9.03 -2.76
C SER A 7 29.30 8.96 -2.52
N LEU A 8 28.48 9.12 -3.55
CA LEU A 8 27.02 8.99 -3.45
C LEU A 8 26.60 7.54 -3.20
N GLN A 9 27.26 6.58 -3.84
CA GLN A 9 27.01 5.14 -3.59
C GLN A 9 27.37 4.73 -2.15
N TYR A 10 28.49 5.21 -1.61
CA TYR A 10 28.86 4.96 -0.21
C TYR A 10 27.89 5.62 0.78
N PHE A 11 27.37 6.80 0.48
CA PHE A 11 26.36 7.47 1.30
C PHE A 11 25.06 6.67 1.37
N PHE A 12 24.57 6.14 0.25
CA PHE A 12 23.40 5.26 0.22
C PHE A 12 23.63 3.93 0.94
N LEU A 13 24.82 3.32 0.80
CA LEU A 13 25.20 2.10 1.53
C LEU A 13 25.26 2.34 3.05
N ILE A 14 25.80 3.46 3.49
CA ILE A 14 25.85 3.83 4.92
C ILE A 14 24.46 4.09 5.48
N LEU A 15 23.57 4.78 4.73
CA LEU A 15 22.19 4.97 5.13
C LEU A 15 21.41 3.64 5.24
N LEU A 16 21.64 2.72 4.29
CA LEU A 16 21.07 1.37 4.31
C LEU A 16 21.57 0.56 5.50
N CYS A 17 22.90 0.60 5.80
CA CYS A 17 23.47 -0.06 6.96
C CYS A 17 23.01 0.54 8.29
N LEU A 18 22.85 1.87 8.39
CA LEU A 18 22.31 2.53 9.58
C LEU A 18 20.84 2.16 9.83
N SER A 19 20.04 2.04 8.78
CA SER A 19 18.65 1.57 8.91
C SER A 19 18.55 0.10 9.37
N LEU A 20 19.51 -0.74 8.97
CA LEU A 20 19.59 -2.13 9.42
C LEU A 20 20.08 -2.27 10.87
N LEU A 21 20.96 -1.38 11.35
CA LEU A 21 21.47 -1.38 12.72
C LEU A 21 20.43 -0.87 13.75
N VAL A 22 19.52 0.00 13.34
CA VAL A 22 18.40 0.46 14.20
C VAL A 22 17.37 -0.65 14.43
N CYS A 23 17.25 -1.62 13.50
CA CYS A 23 16.36 -2.78 13.64
C CYS A 23 16.90 -3.89 14.57
N SER A 24 18.15 -3.86 15.00
CA SER A 24 18.76 -5.00 15.72
C SER A 24 18.82 -4.86 17.25
N ASN A 25 18.28 -3.79 17.84
CA ASN A 25 18.30 -3.60 19.30
C ASN A 25 16.89 -3.38 19.88
N SER A 26 16.12 -4.48 19.95
CA SER A 26 15.03 -4.59 20.96
C SER A 26 14.65 -6.05 21.16
N ASP A 27 15.55 -6.78 21.82
CA ASP A 27 15.17 -8.02 22.50
C ASP A 27 14.88 -7.63 23.95
N ASP A 28 13.63 -7.49 24.32
CA ASP A 28 13.20 -7.48 25.72
C ASP A 28 11.83 -8.14 25.88
N GLY A 29 11.82 -8.98 26.89
CA GLY A 29 10.86 -9.81 27.55
C GLY A 29 9.36 -9.74 27.16
N SER A 30 8.84 -10.87 26.77
CA SER A 30 7.48 -11.39 27.09
C SER A 30 6.37 -10.36 27.35
N LYS A 31 6.12 -9.44 26.39
CA LYS A 31 4.79 -8.86 26.18
C LYS A 31 4.15 -9.62 25.01
N SER A 32 2.92 -10.10 25.22
CA SER A 32 2.07 -10.62 24.13
C SER A 32 2.22 -9.69 22.92
N ARG A 33 3.01 -10.10 21.93
CA ARG A 33 3.24 -9.31 20.70
C ARG A 33 1.87 -9.12 20.07
N THR A 34 1.30 -7.93 20.21
CA THR A 34 0.11 -7.55 19.46
C THR A 34 0.42 -7.78 17.98
N LYS A 35 -0.35 -8.67 17.37
CA LYS A 35 -0.11 -9.05 15.97
C LYS A 35 -0.23 -7.79 15.11
N THR A 36 0.83 -7.39 14.43
CA THR A 36 0.84 -6.22 13.55
C THR A 36 -0.26 -6.33 12.50
N ILE A 37 -0.95 -5.23 12.25
CA ILE A 37 -1.96 -5.07 11.21
C ILE A 37 -1.37 -4.15 10.15
N LEU A 38 -1.55 -4.49 8.88
CA LEU A 38 -1.07 -3.71 7.74
C LEU A 38 -2.25 -3.26 6.89
N ILE A 39 -2.37 -1.97 6.66
CA ILE A 39 -3.39 -1.37 5.79
C ILE A 39 -2.67 -0.63 4.67
N ASN A 40 -2.92 -1.07 3.43
CA ASN A 40 -2.21 -0.57 2.27
C ASN A 40 -3.13 0.18 1.30
N PHE A 41 -2.64 1.30 0.78
CA PHE A 41 -3.21 2.09 -0.30
C PHE A 41 -2.16 2.27 -1.39
N GLY A 42 -2.57 2.32 -2.65
CA GLY A 42 -1.59 2.51 -3.70
C GLY A 42 -2.09 2.16 -5.10
N ASP A 43 -1.13 1.89 -5.94
CA ASP A 43 -1.32 1.56 -7.34
C ASP A 43 -0.78 0.15 -7.68
N SER A 44 -0.33 -0.06 -8.93
CA SER A 44 0.21 -1.35 -9.40
C SER A 44 1.41 -1.85 -8.60
N ASN A 45 2.18 -0.96 -7.96
CA ASN A 45 3.35 -1.33 -7.18
C ASN A 45 3.00 -2.15 -5.92
N SER A 46 1.76 -2.04 -5.45
CA SER A 46 1.29 -2.76 -4.26
C SER A 46 -0.09 -3.45 -4.43
N ASP A 47 -0.65 -3.48 -5.65
CA ASP A 47 -1.93 -4.14 -5.95
C ASP A 47 -1.80 -5.67 -5.91
N THR A 48 -2.40 -6.31 -4.92
CA THR A 48 -2.41 -7.77 -4.75
C THR A 48 -3.56 -8.48 -5.49
N GLY A 49 -4.29 -7.76 -6.36
CA GLY A 49 -5.41 -8.27 -7.15
C GLY A 49 -6.65 -7.35 -7.12
N GLY A 50 -6.50 -6.11 -6.66
CA GLY A 50 -7.59 -5.14 -6.60
C GLY A 50 -8.17 -4.81 -7.99
N VAL A 51 -7.30 -4.61 -8.99
CA VAL A 51 -7.76 -4.37 -10.37
C VAL A 51 -8.49 -5.58 -10.94
N LEU A 52 -7.99 -6.79 -10.70
CA LEU A 52 -8.65 -8.03 -11.12
C LEU A 52 -10.05 -8.12 -10.52
N ALA A 53 -10.16 -7.95 -9.20
CA ALA A 53 -11.42 -8.05 -8.47
C ALA A 53 -12.41 -6.92 -8.85
N GLY A 54 -11.91 -5.70 -9.05
CA GLY A 54 -12.75 -4.53 -9.35
C GLY A 54 -13.18 -4.40 -10.81
N SER A 55 -12.38 -4.90 -11.76
CA SER A 55 -12.66 -4.77 -13.20
C SER A 55 -13.01 -6.09 -13.91
N GLY A 56 -12.77 -7.23 -13.24
CA GLY A 56 -12.93 -8.55 -13.86
C GLY A 56 -11.86 -8.87 -14.92
N LEU A 57 -10.82 -8.06 -15.06
CA LEU A 57 -9.76 -8.29 -16.05
C LEU A 57 -8.93 -9.52 -15.66
N PRO A 58 -8.80 -10.53 -16.51
CA PRO A 58 -8.02 -11.71 -16.19
C PRO A 58 -6.52 -11.39 -16.21
N ILE A 59 -5.85 -11.62 -15.08
CA ILE A 59 -4.39 -11.49 -14.96
C ILE A 59 -3.82 -12.89 -14.76
N GLY A 60 -3.34 -13.47 -15.85
CA GLY A 60 -2.74 -14.79 -15.88
C GLY A 60 -1.23 -14.75 -16.07
N LEU A 61 -0.64 -15.92 -16.36
CA LEU A 61 0.78 -16.02 -16.69
C LEU A 61 1.13 -15.09 -17.88
N PRO A 62 2.34 -14.49 -17.89
CA PRO A 62 3.51 -14.75 -17.01
C PRO A 62 3.49 -14.07 -15.65
N HIS A 63 2.44 -13.31 -15.29
CA HIS A 63 2.36 -12.68 -13.98
C HIS A 63 2.36 -13.73 -12.86
N GLY A 64 3.21 -13.53 -11.85
CA GLY A 64 3.37 -14.43 -10.71
C GLY A 64 4.22 -15.67 -10.96
N ILE A 65 4.80 -15.85 -12.16
CA ILE A 65 5.49 -17.08 -12.55
C ILE A 65 6.75 -17.35 -11.73
N THR A 66 7.50 -16.31 -11.34
CA THR A 66 8.80 -16.47 -10.67
C THR A 66 8.71 -16.90 -9.22
N PHE A 67 7.61 -16.62 -8.56
CA PHE A 67 7.42 -16.94 -7.14
C PHE A 67 6.15 -17.74 -6.85
N PHE A 68 5.02 -17.28 -7.35
CA PHE A 68 3.72 -17.93 -7.07
C PHE A 68 3.43 -19.11 -7.99
N HIS A 69 4.15 -19.23 -9.11
CA HIS A 69 3.96 -20.24 -10.17
C HIS A 69 2.54 -20.25 -10.75
N ARG A 70 1.80 -19.16 -10.57
CA ARG A 70 0.43 -18.95 -11.06
C ARG A 70 0.08 -17.47 -11.06
N GLY A 71 -0.96 -17.08 -11.82
CA GLY A 71 -1.56 -15.74 -11.70
C GLY A 71 -2.16 -15.51 -10.32
N THR A 72 -1.91 -14.34 -9.73
CA THR A 72 -2.36 -13.96 -8.40
C THR A 72 -3.04 -12.57 -8.38
N GLY A 73 -3.32 -12.01 -9.55
CA GLY A 73 -3.85 -10.65 -9.67
C GLY A 73 -2.80 -9.53 -9.57
N ARG A 74 -1.54 -9.87 -9.29
CA ARG A 74 -0.41 -8.93 -9.31
C ARG A 74 0.05 -8.71 -10.75
N LEU A 75 0.41 -7.48 -11.10
CA LEU A 75 0.93 -7.11 -12.44
C LEU A 75 2.45 -7.29 -12.57
N GLY A 76 3.08 -8.04 -11.67
CA GLY A 76 4.49 -8.41 -11.72
C GLY A 76 4.65 -9.92 -11.86
N ASP A 77 5.84 -10.37 -12.18
CA ASP A 77 6.16 -11.80 -12.32
C ASP A 77 6.41 -12.50 -10.96
N GLY A 78 6.52 -11.74 -9.87
CA GLY A 78 6.81 -12.23 -8.52
C GLY A 78 6.06 -11.47 -7.44
N ARG A 79 6.77 -11.26 -6.32
CA ARG A 79 6.26 -10.55 -5.14
C ARG A 79 6.39 -9.04 -5.30
N LEU A 80 5.46 -8.32 -4.68
CA LEU A 80 5.48 -6.87 -4.54
C LEU A 80 6.11 -6.46 -3.20
N ILE A 81 6.45 -5.20 -3.02
CA ILE A 81 7.03 -4.68 -1.75
C ILE A 81 6.13 -5.02 -0.57
N VAL A 82 4.81 -4.88 -0.71
CA VAL A 82 3.83 -5.20 0.32
C VAL A 82 3.87 -6.68 0.74
N ASP A 83 4.20 -7.60 -0.17
CA ASP A 83 4.34 -9.03 0.14
C ASP A 83 5.56 -9.28 1.02
N PHE A 84 6.69 -8.60 0.77
CA PHE A 84 7.88 -8.69 1.62
C PHE A 84 7.62 -8.13 3.04
N PHE A 85 6.81 -7.07 3.16
CA PHE A 85 6.35 -6.61 4.47
C PHE A 85 5.52 -7.68 5.19
N CYS A 86 4.59 -8.33 4.49
CA CYS A 86 3.80 -9.42 5.04
C CYS A 86 4.69 -10.56 5.55
N GLU A 87 5.69 -10.97 4.77
CA GLU A 87 6.65 -12.01 5.16
C GLU A 87 7.47 -11.61 6.39
N HIS A 88 8.03 -10.40 6.40
CA HIS A 88 8.78 -9.88 7.55
C HIS A 88 7.92 -9.84 8.84
N LEU A 89 6.69 -9.42 8.72
CA LEU A 89 5.72 -9.35 9.81
C LEU A 89 5.09 -10.71 10.17
N LYS A 90 5.51 -11.80 9.49
CA LYS A 90 4.99 -13.17 9.66
C LYS A 90 3.47 -13.22 9.59
N MET A 91 2.92 -12.65 8.52
CA MET A 91 1.49 -12.62 8.24
C MET A 91 1.19 -13.15 6.83
N THR A 92 -0.05 -13.55 6.60
CA THR A 92 -0.52 -13.88 5.25
C THR A 92 -0.49 -12.65 4.35
N TYR A 93 -0.30 -12.85 3.05
CA TYR A 93 -0.41 -11.75 2.09
C TYR A 93 -1.78 -11.08 2.18
N LEU A 94 -1.79 -9.76 1.96
CA LEU A 94 -3.02 -8.98 2.06
C LEU A 94 -4.02 -9.37 0.99
N SER A 95 -5.26 -9.59 1.40
CA SER A 95 -6.38 -9.69 0.47
C SER A 95 -6.76 -8.32 -0.06
N PRO A 96 -7.07 -8.19 -1.37
CA PRO A 96 -7.65 -6.98 -1.91
C PRO A 96 -9.00 -6.69 -1.25
N TYR A 97 -9.27 -5.41 -0.96
CA TYR A 97 -10.58 -5.00 -0.42
C TYR A 97 -11.76 -5.39 -1.33
N LEU A 98 -11.53 -5.33 -2.63
CA LEU A 98 -12.56 -5.63 -3.64
C LEU A 98 -12.79 -7.13 -3.86
N ASP A 99 -11.97 -8.02 -3.27
CA ASP A 99 -12.16 -9.45 -3.38
C ASP A 99 -13.41 -9.90 -2.61
N SER A 100 -14.34 -10.54 -3.33
CA SER A 100 -15.59 -11.03 -2.77
C SER A 100 -15.56 -12.51 -2.37
N LEU A 101 -14.49 -13.24 -2.76
CA LEU A 101 -14.37 -14.69 -2.58
C LEU A 101 -13.42 -15.05 -1.44
N SER A 102 -13.94 -15.06 -0.22
CA SER A 102 -13.21 -15.45 1.00
C SER A 102 -11.98 -14.60 1.34
N PRO A 103 -12.04 -13.27 1.33
CA PRO A 103 -10.93 -12.45 1.77
C PRO A 103 -10.66 -12.65 3.26
N ASN A 104 -9.38 -12.54 3.65
CA ASN A 104 -8.97 -12.57 5.04
C ASN A 104 -8.50 -11.18 5.48
N PHE A 105 -9.34 -10.48 6.24
CA PHE A 105 -9.06 -9.12 6.72
C PHE A 105 -8.61 -9.05 8.19
N LYS A 106 -8.35 -10.18 8.83
CA LYS A 106 -8.01 -10.23 10.27
C LYS A 106 -6.72 -9.47 10.62
N ARG A 107 -5.75 -9.44 9.71
CA ARG A 107 -4.45 -8.82 9.93
C ARG A 107 -4.12 -7.71 8.94
N GLY A 108 -5.06 -7.30 8.12
CA GLY A 108 -4.85 -6.20 7.19
C GLY A 108 -5.75 -6.28 5.98
N VAL A 109 -5.66 -5.24 5.16
CA VAL A 109 -6.45 -5.08 3.95
C VAL A 109 -5.66 -4.27 2.93
N ASN A 110 -5.82 -4.61 1.66
CA ASN A 110 -5.20 -3.90 0.55
C ASN A 110 -6.25 -3.14 -0.27
N PHE A 111 -6.17 -1.81 -0.26
CA PHE A 111 -7.02 -0.95 -1.07
C PHE A 111 -6.37 -0.54 -2.39
N ALA A 112 -5.10 -0.89 -2.61
CA ALA A 112 -4.37 -0.56 -3.82
C ALA A 112 -5.04 -1.17 -5.06
N VAL A 113 -5.10 -0.40 -6.13
CA VAL A 113 -5.62 -0.83 -7.43
C VAL A 113 -4.69 -0.31 -8.53
N SER A 114 -4.27 -1.21 -9.43
CA SER A 114 -3.40 -0.87 -10.55
C SER A 114 -3.96 0.26 -11.40
N GLY A 115 -3.09 1.21 -11.77
CA GLY A 115 -3.45 2.41 -12.50
C GLY A 115 -3.97 3.55 -11.61
N ALA A 116 -4.11 3.34 -10.31
CA ALA A 116 -4.58 4.38 -9.40
C ALA A 116 -3.65 5.59 -9.38
N THR A 117 -4.25 6.76 -9.17
CA THR A 117 -3.60 8.08 -9.12
C THR A 117 -3.89 8.76 -7.78
N ALA A 118 -3.04 9.68 -7.36
CA ALA A 118 -3.34 10.58 -6.24
C ALA A 118 -4.49 11.53 -6.62
N LEU A 119 -4.44 12.08 -7.83
CA LEU A 119 -5.50 12.93 -8.40
C LEU A 119 -6.69 12.08 -8.90
N PRO A 120 -7.91 12.61 -8.92
CA PRO A 120 -9.11 11.86 -9.33
C PRO A 120 -9.21 11.71 -10.85
N VAL A 121 -8.23 11.06 -11.48
CA VAL A 121 -8.17 10.89 -12.95
C VAL A 121 -8.73 9.54 -13.38
N PHE A 122 -8.49 8.47 -12.63
CA PHE A 122 -8.93 7.11 -12.94
C PHE A 122 -9.99 6.56 -11.97
N SER A 123 -10.48 5.35 -12.25
CA SER A 123 -11.64 4.75 -11.55
C SER A 123 -11.42 4.53 -10.05
N PHE A 124 -10.18 4.27 -9.60
CA PHE A 124 -9.85 3.99 -8.19
C PHE A 124 -8.75 4.92 -7.67
N PRO A 125 -8.88 6.26 -7.77
CA PRO A 125 -7.88 7.18 -7.24
C PRO A 125 -7.80 7.05 -5.71
N LEU A 126 -6.74 7.62 -5.11
CA LEU A 126 -6.51 7.58 -3.68
C LEU A 126 -7.75 7.99 -2.86
N ALA A 127 -8.47 9.01 -3.30
CA ALA A 127 -9.70 9.46 -2.64
C ALA A 127 -10.81 8.39 -2.60
N VAL A 128 -10.89 7.50 -3.60
CA VAL A 128 -11.83 6.35 -3.58
C VAL A 128 -11.36 5.31 -2.58
N GLN A 129 -10.07 4.96 -2.60
CA GLN A 129 -9.49 4.00 -1.66
C GLN A 129 -9.67 4.44 -0.20
N ILE A 130 -9.52 5.74 0.09
CA ILE A 130 -9.78 6.30 1.42
C ILE A 130 -11.26 6.20 1.81
N ARG A 131 -12.22 6.43 0.88
CA ARG A 131 -13.64 6.20 1.17
C ARG A 131 -13.95 4.72 1.44
N GLN A 132 -13.31 3.80 0.70
CA GLN A 132 -13.41 2.37 0.93
C GLN A 132 -12.87 2.00 2.33
N PHE A 133 -11.74 2.57 2.74
CA PHE A 133 -11.19 2.39 4.09
C PHE A 133 -12.16 2.85 5.18
N VAL A 134 -12.73 4.05 5.04
CA VAL A 134 -13.73 4.57 5.99
C VAL A 134 -14.94 3.64 6.08
N HIS A 135 -15.47 3.20 4.93
CA HIS A 135 -16.54 2.22 4.89
C HIS A 135 -16.17 0.90 5.55
N PHE A 136 -15.01 0.36 5.22
CA PHE A 136 -14.49 -0.89 5.79
C PHE A 136 -14.36 -0.81 7.32
N LYS A 137 -13.79 0.28 7.83
CA LYS A 137 -13.65 0.49 9.28
C LYS A 137 -15.01 0.52 9.98
N ASN A 138 -15.94 1.36 9.51
CA ASN A 138 -17.26 1.50 10.10
C ASN A 138 -18.01 0.16 10.07
N ARG A 139 -17.97 -0.54 8.94
CA ARG A 139 -18.63 -1.84 8.80
C ARG A 139 -17.98 -2.92 9.67
N SER A 140 -16.66 -2.89 9.83
CA SER A 140 -15.96 -3.81 10.76
C SER A 140 -16.46 -3.63 12.18
N GLN A 141 -16.62 -2.39 12.65
CA GLN A 141 -17.12 -2.10 14.00
C GLN A 141 -18.55 -2.60 14.21
N GLU A 142 -19.45 -2.38 13.25
CA GLU A 142 -20.83 -2.89 13.29
C GLU A 142 -20.86 -4.42 13.37
N LEU A 143 -20.08 -5.09 12.52
CA LEU A 143 -20.02 -6.55 12.50
C LEU A 143 -19.41 -7.15 13.76
N ILE A 144 -18.37 -6.52 14.32
CA ILE A 144 -17.76 -6.92 15.58
C ILE A 144 -18.77 -6.76 16.73
N SER A 145 -19.51 -5.67 16.75
CA SER A 145 -20.60 -5.45 17.73
C SER A 145 -21.71 -6.51 17.62
N SER A 146 -21.90 -7.07 16.42
CA SER A 146 -22.82 -8.19 16.16
C SER A 146 -22.19 -9.58 16.38
N GLY A 147 -20.98 -9.65 16.94
CA GLY A 147 -20.33 -10.92 17.36
C GLY A 147 -19.26 -11.47 16.40
N ARG A 148 -18.94 -10.81 15.27
CA ARG A 148 -17.83 -11.22 14.39
C ARG A 148 -16.48 -11.07 15.11
N ARG A 149 -15.53 -12.00 14.83
CA ARG A 149 -14.22 -12.06 15.49
C ARG A 149 -13.03 -12.11 14.53
N ASP A 150 -13.29 -12.06 13.24
CA ASP A 150 -12.34 -12.20 12.15
C ASP A 150 -12.05 -10.88 11.41
N LEU A 151 -12.35 -9.76 12.06
CA LEU A 151 -12.15 -8.41 11.54
C LEU A 151 -11.21 -7.59 12.44
N ILE A 152 -10.78 -6.44 11.95
CA ILE A 152 -9.92 -5.49 12.67
C ILE A 152 -10.80 -4.66 13.61
N ASP A 153 -10.48 -4.65 14.89
CA ASP A 153 -11.12 -3.82 15.90
C ASP A 153 -10.51 -2.40 15.98
N ASP A 154 -11.09 -1.53 16.81
CA ASP A 154 -10.61 -0.15 16.97
C ASP A 154 -9.17 -0.06 17.43
N ASN A 155 -8.75 -0.93 18.34
CA ASN A 155 -7.37 -0.97 18.79
C ASN A 155 -6.43 -1.43 17.67
N GLY A 156 -6.89 -2.37 16.85
CA GLY A 156 -6.20 -2.82 15.66
C GLY A 156 -6.02 -1.68 14.64
N PHE A 157 -7.07 -0.93 14.32
CA PHE A 157 -6.98 0.24 13.45
C PHE A 157 -6.04 1.32 14.01
N LYS A 158 -6.09 1.57 15.32
CA LYS A 158 -5.23 2.57 15.96
C LYS A 158 -3.74 2.21 15.86
N ASN A 159 -3.40 0.94 15.99
CA ASN A 159 -2.02 0.45 16.02
C ASN A 159 -1.57 -0.17 14.70
N ALA A 160 -2.40 -0.11 13.65
CA ALA A 160 -2.03 -0.60 12.32
C ALA A 160 -0.87 0.22 11.73
N LEU A 161 -0.05 -0.43 10.93
CA LEU A 161 0.86 0.21 10.01
C LEU A 161 0.08 0.59 8.75
N TYR A 162 0.11 1.88 8.39
CA TYR A 162 -0.51 2.41 7.19
C TYR A 162 0.55 2.67 6.13
N MET A 163 0.40 2.05 4.96
CA MET A 163 1.29 2.22 3.82
C MET A 163 0.54 2.93 2.69
N ILE A 164 1.15 3.96 2.12
CA ILE A 164 0.62 4.70 0.97
C ILE A 164 1.73 4.79 -0.07
N ASP A 165 1.55 4.11 -1.20
CA ASP A 165 2.48 4.12 -2.34
C ASP A 165 1.70 4.55 -3.58
N ILE A 166 1.76 5.86 -3.92
CA ILE A 166 0.91 6.49 -4.92
C ILE A 166 1.59 7.71 -5.55
N GLY A 167 1.19 8.07 -6.76
CA GLY A 167 1.65 9.28 -7.46
C GLY A 167 2.50 8.99 -8.69
N GLN A 168 2.99 7.76 -8.84
CA GLN A 168 3.74 7.34 -10.02
C GLN A 168 2.91 7.51 -11.29
N ASN A 169 1.65 7.07 -11.29
CA ASN A 169 0.79 7.18 -12.47
C ASN A 169 0.43 8.63 -12.80
N ASP A 170 0.29 9.50 -11.80
CA ASP A 170 0.07 10.93 -12.00
C ASP A 170 1.23 11.56 -12.78
N LEU A 171 2.47 11.26 -12.35
CA LEU A 171 3.68 11.76 -13.01
C LEU A 171 3.85 11.13 -14.39
N LEU A 172 3.62 9.83 -14.53
CA LEU A 172 3.75 9.13 -15.79
C LEU A 172 2.81 9.71 -16.85
N LEU A 173 1.53 9.88 -16.50
CA LEU A 173 0.54 10.47 -17.39
C LEU A 173 0.91 11.91 -17.79
N ALA A 174 1.40 12.70 -16.83
CA ALA A 174 1.82 14.07 -17.11
C ALA A 174 3.06 14.12 -18.01
N LEU A 175 4.00 13.18 -17.86
CA LEU A 175 5.22 13.10 -18.70
C LEU A 175 4.93 12.58 -20.10
N TYR A 176 3.92 11.71 -20.27
CA TYR A 176 3.54 11.21 -21.60
C TYR A 176 2.56 12.11 -22.35
N ASP A 177 2.01 13.15 -21.70
CA ASP A 177 1.20 14.16 -22.39
C ASP A 177 2.10 15.09 -23.21
N SER A 178 2.11 14.89 -24.53
CA SER A 178 2.93 15.68 -25.45
C SER A 178 2.61 17.19 -25.43
N ASN A 179 1.48 17.59 -24.85
CA ASN A 179 1.07 18.99 -24.73
C ASN A 179 1.60 19.66 -23.46
N LEU A 180 2.19 18.90 -22.53
CA LEU A 180 2.72 19.43 -21.27
C LEU A 180 4.22 19.67 -21.36
N THR A 181 4.65 20.82 -20.86
CA THR A 181 6.06 21.11 -20.61
C THR A 181 6.51 20.54 -19.29
N TYR A 182 7.82 20.34 -19.10
CA TYR A 182 8.38 19.93 -17.79
C TYR A 182 7.91 20.86 -16.65
N THR A 183 7.88 22.17 -16.88
CA THR A 183 7.38 23.14 -15.90
C THR A 183 5.94 22.86 -15.52
N SER A 184 5.07 22.61 -16.50
CA SER A 184 3.65 22.31 -16.26
C SER A 184 3.46 20.99 -15.47
N VAL A 185 4.35 20.02 -15.64
CA VAL A 185 4.34 18.78 -14.82
C VAL A 185 4.70 19.08 -13.37
N VAL A 186 5.77 19.88 -13.15
CA VAL A 186 6.22 20.27 -11.80
C VAL A 186 5.13 21.07 -11.07
N GLU A 187 4.39 21.93 -11.76
CA GLU A 187 3.28 22.72 -11.19
C GLU A 187 2.11 21.86 -10.69
N LYS A 188 1.97 20.62 -11.16
CA LYS A 188 0.94 19.68 -10.67
C LYS A 188 1.31 19.00 -9.34
N ILE A 189 2.59 18.94 -9.00
CA ILE A 189 3.08 18.23 -7.80
C ILE A 189 2.41 18.74 -6.49
N PRO A 190 2.28 20.05 -6.24
CA PRO A 190 1.62 20.55 -5.04
C PRO A 190 0.18 20.06 -4.89
N THR A 191 -0.56 19.93 -5.99
CA THR A 191 -1.95 19.41 -5.97
C THR A 191 -1.98 17.94 -5.64
N MET A 192 -1.05 17.14 -6.19
CA MET A 192 -0.92 15.71 -5.84
C MET A 192 -0.60 15.55 -4.34
N LEU A 193 0.35 16.32 -3.83
CA LEU A 193 0.72 16.29 -2.41
C LEU A 193 -0.44 16.71 -1.50
N ALA A 194 -1.29 17.65 -1.96
CA ALA A 194 -2.49 18.05 -1.23
C ALA A 194 -3.50 16.90 -1.10
N GLU A 195 -3.69 16.08 -2.14
CA GLU A 195 -4.57 14.90 -2.07
C GLU A 195 -3.98 13.81 -1.16
N ILE A 196 -2.67 13.56 -1.22
CA ILE A 196 -1.98 12.63 -0.30
C ILE A 196 -2.12 13.12 1.15
N LYS A 197 -1.93 14.41 1.40
CA LYS A 197 -2.13 15.02 2.72
C LYS A 197 -3.56 14.81 3.23
N LYS A 198 -4.58 15.01 2.40
CA LYS A 198 -6.00 14.76 2.77
C LYS A 198 -6.22 13.30 3.14
N ALA A 199 -5.62 12.37 2.39
CA ALA A 199 -5.69 10.95 2.69
C ALA A 199 -5.11 10.63 4.08
N ILE A 200 -3.90 11.11 4.37
CA ILE A 200 -3.24 10.94 5.67
C ILE A 200 -4.09 11.58 6.80
N GLN A 201 -4.61 12.77 6.60
CA GLN A 201 -5.48 13.43 7.57
C GLN A 201 -6.73 12.62 7.84
N THR A 202 -7.35 12.02 6.81
CA THR A 202 -8.51 11.17 6.97
C THR A 202 -8.17 9.91 7.75
N VAL A 203 -7.09 9.21 7.41
CA VAL A 203 -6.61 8.05 8.18
C VAL A 203 -6.40 8.42 9.65
N TYR A 204 -5.79 9.57 9.93
CA TYR A 204 -5.58 10.07 11.29
C TYR A 204 -6.90 10.35 12.01
N LEU A 205 -7.86 11.01 11.37
CA LEU A 205 -9.19 11.30 11.93
C LEU A 205 -9.95 10.01 12.28
N TYR A 206 -9.77 8.96 11.49
CA TYR A 206 -10.35 7.64 11.73
C TYR A 206 -9.49 6.75 12.64
N GLY A 207 -8.54 7.32 13.36
CA GLY A 207 -7.81 6.68 14.47
C GLY A 207 -6.45 6.10 14.12
N GLY A 208 -6.00 6.10 12.87
CA GLY A 208 -4.65 5.68 12.50
C GLY A 208 -3.55 6.54 13.17
N ARG A 209 -2.44 5.92 13.59
CA ARG A 209 -1.34 6.60 14.30
C ARG A 209 0.06 6.24 13.79
N ASN A 210 0.21 5.18 13.00
CA ASN A 210 1.52 4.71 12.51
C ASN A 210 1.56 4.60 10.99
#